data_31c4b2dd2506fd0b01e77158d936e178
#
_entry.id   31c4b2dd2506fd0b01e77158d936e178
#
_cell.length_a   1.000
_cell.length_b   1.000
_cell.length_c   1.000
_cell.angle_alpha   90.00
_cell.angle_beta   90.00
_cell.angle_gamma   90.00
#
_symmetry.space_group_name_H-M   'P 1'
#
loop_
_entity.id
_entity.type
_entity.pdbx_description
1 polymer ?
#
loop_
_entity_poly.entity_id
_entity_poly.type
_entity_poly.pdbx_seq_one_letter_code
_entity_poly.pdbx_strand_id
1 'polypeptide(L)'
;MKSVGLITEYNPFHNGHLFHASLSKQRSETNVTIAIMSGNFVMRGEPAIYHKFKRTEMALSAVDLVVELPLIGSLSSSDTFAEIAIKTAQYLDIDIISFGSESASLKDLQYLATQMIDYEKHPDFKEKLKQGKSYPRILSELTHNDTLLQSPNNILGISYLKAMQQFAPHMSALTIKREGSLHHQTVIDHHHF
;
A
#
# COMPACT_ATOMS: atom_id res chain seq x y z
N MET A 1 7.14 7.97 -21.44
CA MET A 1 7.67 8.60 -20.23
C MET A 1 7.36 7.65 -19.09
N LYS A 2 8.34 7.28 -18.26
CA LYS A 2 8.16 6.26 -17.22
C LYS A 2 7.65 6.90 -15.93
N SER A 3 6.67 6.29 -15.26
CA SER A 3 6.03 6.83 -14.06
C SER A 3 6.05 5.85 -12.89
N VAL A 4 6.13 6.38 -11.66
CA VAL A 4 5.96 5.61 -10.44
C VAL A 4 4.76 6.13 -9.65
N GLY A 5 3.87 5.25 -9.25
CA GLY A 5 2.70 5.51 -8.44
C GLY A 5 2.94 5.18 -6.97
N LEU A 6 2.46 6.05 -6.09
CA LEU A 6 2.47 5.90 -4.64
C LEU A 6 1.01 5.91 -4.17
N ILE A 7 0.57 4.85 -3.53
CA ILE A 7 -0.77 4.77 -2.93
C ILE A 7 -0.66 5.28 -1.50
N THR A 8 -1.38 6.35 -1.16
CA THR A 8 -1.10 7.13 0.04
C THR A 8 -2.36 7.66 0.74
N GLU A 9 -2.21 7.98 2.01
CA GLU A 9 -3.20 8.75 2.77
C GLU A 9 -2.68 10.15 3.13
N TYR A 10 -1.37 10.27 3.43
CA TYR A 10 -0.72 11.52 3.84
C TYR A 10 -1.50 12.28 4.94
N ASN A 11 -1.71 11.65 6.07
CA ASN A 11 -2.60 12.14 7.13
C ASN A 11 -1.89 12.46 8.46
N PRO A 12 -1.07 13.54 8.55
CA PRO A 12 -0.63 14.45 7.50
C PRO A 12 0.59 13.95 6.71
N PHE A 13 1.03 14.72 5.71
CA PHE A 13 2.31 14.52 5.03
C PHE A 13 3.46 14.86 5.98
N HIS A 14 4.51 14.05 5.99
CA HIS A 14 5.69 14.21 6.85
C HIS A 14 6.98 13.72 6.17
N ASN A 15 8.15 13.92 6.82
CA ASN A 15 9.47 13.59 6.26
C ASN A 15 9.61 12.13 5.78
N GLY A 16 8.98 11.18 6.46
CA GLY A 16 8.98 9.77 6.01
C GLY A 16 8.28 9.59 4.65
N HIS A 17 7.24 10.37 4.37
CA HIS A 17 6.58 10.37 3.07
C HIS A 17 7.44 11.03 1.99
N LEU A 18 8.13 12.14 2.31
CA LEU A 18 9.11 12.78 1.43
C LEU A 18 10.25 11.81 1.08
N PHE A 19 10.82 11.13 2.08
CA PHE A 19 11.85 10.11 1.89
C PHE A 19 11.38 8.98 0.97
N HIS A 20 10.19 8.42 1.24
CA HIS A 20 9.62 7.36 0.43
C HIS A 20 9.41 7.80 -1.03
N ALA A 21 8.84 8.97 -1.26
CA ALA A 21 8.62 9.49 -2.61
C ALA A 21 9.95 9.71 -3.38
N SER A 22 10.93 10.34 -2.73
CA SER A 22 12.24 10.61 -3.31
C SER A 22 12.98 9.31 -3.66
N LEU A 23 13.00 8.36 -2.74
CA LEU A 23 13.68 7.07 -2.94
C LEU A 23 12.96 6.21 -3.98
N SER A 24 11.63 6.28 -4.04
CA SER A 24 10.83 5.60 -5.07
C SER A 24 11.18 6.12 -6.46
N LYS A 25 11.22 7.44 -6.65
CA LYS A 25 11.61 8.08 -7.92
C LYS A 25 13.02 7.67 -8.34
N GLN A 26 13.96 7.72 -7.40
CA GLN A 26 15.37 7.37 -7.65
C GLN A 26 15.52 5.88 -8.04
N ARG A 27 14.95 4.96 -7.25
CA ARG A 27 15.13 3.51 -7.48
C ARG A 27 14.35 2.98 -8.68
N SER A 28 13.24 3.61 -9.02
CA SER A 28 12.45 3.26 -10.20
C SER A 28 13.01 3.85 -11.49
N GLU A 29 13.96 4.79 -11.39
CA GLU A 29 14.51 5.53 -12.54
C GLU A 29 13.40 6.15 -13.42
N THR A 30 12.35 6.68 -12.76
CA THR A 30 11.19 7.26 -13.44
C THR A 30 11.27 8.77 -13.52
N ASN A 31 10.57 9.33 -14.51
CA ASN A 31 10.51 10.77 -14.73
C ASN A 31 9.44 11.45 -13.90
N VAL A 32 8.35 10.73 -13.64
CA VAL A 32 7.14 11.26 -12.98
C VAL A 32 6.77 10.40 -11.78
N THR A 33 6.47 11.07 -10.67
CA THR A 33 5.94 10.48 -9.44
C THR A 33 4.49 10.92 -9.25
N ILE A 34 3.59 9.96 -9.14
CA ILE A 34 2.14 10.19 -9.01
C ILE A 34 1.67 9.65 -7.66
N ALA A 35 1.07 10.49 -6.83
CA ALA A 35 0.39 10.04 -5.62
C ALA A 35 -1.08 9.77 -5.91
N ILE A 36 -1.55 8.54 -5.67
CA ILE A 36 -2.97 8.19 -5.60
C ILE A 36 -3.37 8.32 -4.14
N MET A 37 -4.04 9.41 -3.79
CA MET A 37 -4.24 9.83 -2.41
C MET A 37 -5.70 9.72 -1.98
N SER A 38 -5.96 9.12 -0.82
CA SER A 38 -7.28 9.12 -0.20
C SER A 38 -7.83 10.54 -0.02
N GLY A 39 -9.12 10.72 -0.29
CA GLY A 39 -9.81 12.01 -0.18
C GLY A 39 -9.96 12.49 1.27
N ASN A 40 -11.15 12.91 1.66
CA ASN A 40 -11.39 13.44 3.02
C ASN A 40 -11.53 12.34 4.10
N PHE A 41 -11.56 11.08 3.70
CA PHE A 41 -11.62 9.93 4.60
C PHE A 41 -10.42 9.03 4.39
N VAL A 42 -9.89 8.52 5.50
CA VAL A 42 -8.69 7.67 5.60
C VAL A 42 -8.98 6.51 6.54
N MET A 43 -8.10 5.53 6.64
CA MET A 43 -8.17 4.43 7.61
C MET A 43 -9.57 3.79 7.70
N ARG A 44 -10.20 3.51 6.55
CA ARG A 44 -11.54 2.89 6.45
C ARG A 44 -12.71 3.74 6.95
N GLY A 45 -12.61 5.05 6.87
CA GLY A 45 -13.72 5.96 7.13
C GLY A 45 -13.48 6.97 8.23
N GLU A 46 -12.28 7.07 8.77
CA GLU A 46 -11.92 8.15 9.67
C GLU A 46 -11.78 9.48 8.89
N PRO A 47 -12.28 10.61 9.41
CA PRO A 47 -12.01 11.90 8.82
C PRO A 47 -10.50 12.21 8.83
N ALA A 48 -9.98 12.68 7.72
CA ALA A 48 -8.59 13.12 7.65
C ALA A 48 -8.34 14.37 8.52
N ILE A 49 -7.15 14.47 9.13
CA ILE A 49 -6.75 15.59 10.00
C ILE A 49 -6.82 16.93 9.24
N TYR A 50 -6.37 16.95 7.99
CA TYR A 50 -6.45 18.10 7.10
C TYR A 50 -7.30 17.80 5.87
N HIS A 51 -7.97 18.82 5.37
CA HIS A 51 -8.73 18.74 4.13
C HIS A 51 -7.85 18.27 2.96
N LYS A 52 -8.41 17.48 2.04
CA LYS A 52 -7.68 16.86 0.93
C LYS A 52 -6.82 17.86 0.12
N PHE A 53 -7.30 19.07 -0.16
CA PHE A 53 -6.53 20.06 -0.90
C PHE A 53 -5.30 20.54 -0.15
N LYS A 54 -5.37 20.68 1.20
CA LYS A 54 -4.18 21.01 2.00
C LYS A 54 -3.16 19.87 2.00
N ARG A 55 -3.61 18.62 2.08
CA ARG A 55 -2.72 17.46 1.96
C ARG A 55 -2.11 17.34 0.56
N THR A 56 -2.87 17.67 -0.49
CA THR A 56 -2.35 17.75 -1.86
C THR A 56 -1.25 18.80 -1.98
N GLU A 57 -1.45 19.99 -1.43
CA GLU A 57 -0.43 21.05 -1.42
C GLU A 57 0.85 20.61 -0.74
N MET A 58 0.76 19.92 0.40
CA MET A 58 1.91 19.33 1.08
C MET A 58 2.59 18.25 0.23
N ALA A 59 1.83 17.34 -0.39
CA ALA A 59 2.35 16.24 -1.19
C ALA A 59 3.08 16.70 -2.45
N LEU A 60 2.64 17.80 -3.07
CA LEU A 60 3.27 18.36 -4.27
C LEU A 60 4.70 18.89 -4.03
N SER A 61 5.15 18.96 -2.78
CA SER A 61 6.58 19.16 -2.49
C SER A 61 7.46 17.94 -2.81
N ALA A 62 6.86 16.76 -2.98
CA ALA A 62 7.57 15.49 -3.16
C ALA A 62 7.14 14.70 -4.40
N VAL A 63 5.97 14.99 -4.97
CA VAL A 63 5.42 14.29 -6.13
C VAL A 63 5.00 15.28 -7.22
N ASP A 64 4.96 14.80 -8.45
CA ASP A 64 4.67 15.65 -9.62
C ASP A 64 3.14 15.79 -9.86
N LEU A 65 2.34 14.83 -9.43
CA LEU A 65 0.89 14.79 -9.58
C LEU A 65 0.23 14.12 -8.38
N VAL A 66 -0.93 14.64 -7.96
CA VAL A 66 -1.80 13.99 -6.97
C VAL A 66 -3.15 13.72 -7.61
N VAL A 67 -3.57 12.46 -7.56
CA VAL A 67 -4.89 12.00 -8.02
C VAL A 67 -5.68 11.49 -6.82
N GLU A 68 -6.93 11.89 -6.70
CA GLU A 68 -7.80 11.41 -5.61
C GLU A 68 -8.21 9.96 -5.85
N LEU A 69 -7.96 9.10 -4.86
CA LEU A 69 -8.51 7.74 -4.84
C LEU A 69 -10.04 7.81 -4.74
N PRO A 70 -10.80 7.04 -5.53
CA PRO A 70 -12.25 6.94 -5.38
C PRO A 70 -12.67 6.69 -3.94
N LEU A 71 -13.64 7.44 -3.43
CA LEU A 71 -14.08 7.41 -2.03
C LEU A 71 -14.39 5.99 -1.53
N ILE A 72 -15.00 5.17 -2.37
CA ILE A 72 -15.32 3.78 -2.01
C ILE A 72 -14.06 2.98 -1.64
N GLY A 73 -12.91 3.26 -2.25
CA GLY A 73 -11.63 2.66 -1.87
C GLY A 73 -11.24 3.01 -0.45
N SER A 74 -11.28 4.31 -0.09
CA SER A 74 -10.91 4.78 1.25
C SER A 74 -11.81 4.27 2.38
N LEU A 75 -13.05 3.85 2.05
CA LEU A 75 -14.03 3.33 3.00
C LEU A 75 -14.03 1.80 3.11
N SER A 76 -13.20 1.13 2.31
CA SER A 76 -13.25 -0.32 2.14
C SER A 76 -12.18 -1.07 2.96
N SER A 77 -12.27 -2.40 2.94
CA SER A 77 -11.22 -3.28 3.47
C SER A 77 -9.92 -3.12 2.69
N SER A 78 -8.80 -3.59 3.25
CA SER A 78 -7.47 -3.49 2.64
C SER A 78 -7.40 -4.07 1.23
N ASP A 79 -8.09 -5.19 0.97
CA ASP A 79 -8.11 -5.82 -0.35
C ASP A 79 -8.88 -4.99 -1.37
N THR A 80 -10.08 -4.50 -1.02
CA THR A 80 -10.87 -3.63 -1.90
C THR A 80 -10.19 -2.28 -2.11
N PHE A 81 -9.56 -1.73 -1.07
CA PHE A 81 -8.72 -0.53 -1.17
C PHE A 81 -7.59 -0.74 -2.20
N ALA A 82 -6.85 -1.85 -2.07
CA ALA A 82 -5.76 -2.20 -2.98
C ALA A 82 -6.26 -2.40 -4.42
N GLU A 83 -7.37 -3.10 -4.61
CA GLU A 83 -7.97 -3.31 -5.92
C GLU A 83 -8.31 -1.99 -6.61
N ILE A 84 -9.01 -1.08 -5.91
CA ILE A 84 -9.42 0.21 -6.47
C ILE A 84 -8.19 1.08 -6.75
N ALA A 85 -7.18 1.06 -5.87
CA ALA A 85 -5.96 1.82 -6.06
C ALA A 85 -5.16 1.32 -7.28
N ILE A 86 -5.02 0.01 -7.45
CA ILE A 86 -4.33 -0.57 -8.62
C ILE A 86 -5.10 -0.34 -9.91
N LYS A 87 -6.44 -0.45 -9.91
CA LYS A 87 -7.26 -0.09 -11.08
C LYS A 87 -7.15 1.39 -11.42
N THR A 88 -7.06 2.27 -10.42
CA THR A 88 -6.80 3.70 -10.63
C THR A 88 -5.41 3.91 -11.24
N ALA A 89 -4.38 3.22 -10.75
CA ALA A 89 -3.04 3.27 -11.30
C ALA A 89 -3.00 2.76 -12.76
N GLN A 90 -3.72 1.69 -13.06
CA GLN A 90 -3.87 1.15 -14.41
C GLN A 90 -4.54 2.15 -15.35
N TYR A 91 -5.62 2.80 -14.90
CA TYR A 91 -6.31 3.83 -15.67
C TYR A 91 -5.41 5.04 -16.00
N LEU A 92 -4.47 5.35 -15.11
CA LEU A 92 -3.48 6.42 -15.28
C LEU A 92 -2.24 5.97 -16.06
N ASP A 93 -2.19 4.74 -16.55
CA ASP A 93 -1.06 4.15 -17.28
C ASP A 93 0.26 4.25 -16.48
N ILE A 94 0.20 3.96 -15.20
CA ILE A 94 1.36 3.98 -14.31
C ILE A 94 2.18 2.70 -14.53
N ASP A 95 3.50 2.85 -14.73
CA ASP A 95 4.41 1.73 -15.01
C ASP A 95 4.79 0.93 -13.76
N ILE A 96 4.99 1.62 -12.63
CA ILE A 96 5.54 1.02 -11.40
C ILE A 96 4.72 1.47 -10.20
N ILE A 97 4.33 0.55 -9.33
CA ILE A 97 3.81 0.87 -7.99
C ILE A 97 4.91 0.71 -6.96
N SER A 98 5.18 1.76 -6.19
CA SER A 98 6.10 1.72 -5.06
C SER A 98 5.35 1.81 -3.74
N PHE A 99 5.72 0.94 -2.80
CA PHE A 99 5.16 0.90 -1.45
C PHE A 99 6.22 0.60 -0.40
N GLY A 100 5.96 1.06 0.83
CA GLY A 100 6.81 0.73 1.98
C GLY A 100 6.50 -0.66 2.53
N SER A 101 7.50 -1.41 2.95
CA SER A 101 7.33 -2.67 3.69
C SER A 101 8.38 -2.81 4.80
N GLU A 102 8.06 -3.56 5.83
CA GLU A 102 8.99 -3.86 6.91
C GLU A 102 10.03 -4.90 6.48
N SER A 103 9.64 -5.87 5.65
CA SER A 103 10.53 -6.94 5.18
C SER A 103 11.48 -6.49 4.07
N ALA A 104 11.08 -5.51 3.26
CA ALA A 104 11.78 -5.08 2.03
C ALA A 104 12.05 -6.20 1.01
N SER A 105 11.52 -7.39 1.20
CA SER A 105 11.68 -8.53 0.29
C SER A 105 10.49 -8.59 -0.67
N LEU A 106 10.62 -7.94 -1.83
CA LEU A 106 9.58 -7.97 -2.86
C LEU A 106 9.28 -9.42 -3.30
N LYS A 107 10.31 -10.26 -3.41
CA LYS A 107 10.17 -11.67 -3.79
C LYS A 107 9.28 -12.46 -2.83
N ASP A 108 9.49 -12.29 -1.52
CA ASP A 108 8.70 -13.02 -0.52
C ASP A 108 7.26 -12.51 -0.48
N LEU A 109 7.07 -11.19 -0.61
CA LEU A 109 5.72 -10.60 -0.68
C LEU A 109 4.97 -11.04 -1.94
N GLN A 110 5.64 -11.14 -3.10
CA GLN A 110 5.06 -11.67 -4.34
C GLN A 110 4.68 -13.14 -4.22
N TYR A 111 5.55 -13.93 -3.61
CA TYR A 111 5.27 -15.34 -3.36
C TYR A 111 4.02 -15.51 -2.49
N LEU A 112 3.93 -14.76 -1.39
CA LEU A 112 2.74 -14.77 -0.53
C LEU A 112 1.48 -14.31 -1.27
N ALA A 113 1.57 -13.27 -2.08
CA ALA A 113 0.43 -12.79 -2.88
C ALA A 113 -0.11 -13.88 -3.81
N THR A 114 0.78 -14.63 -4.47
CA THR A 114 0.40 -15.75 -5.35
C THR A 114 -0.25 -16.89 -4.56
N GLN A 115 0.35 -17.28 -3.43
CA GLN A 115 -0.21 -18.30 -2.54
C GLN A 115 -1.62 -17.93 -2.07
N MET A 116 -1.86 -16.65 -1.78
CA MET A 116 -3.16 -16.15 -1.36
C MET A 116 -4.21 -16.27 -2.45
N ILE A 117 -3.89 -15.87 -3.68
CA ILE A 117 -4.80 -15.97 -4.83
C ILE A 117 -5.25 -17.42 -5.04
N ASP A 118 -4.32 -18.38 -4.92
CA ASP A 118 -4.63 -19.78 -5.11
C ASP A 118 -5.46 -20.33 -3.95
N TYR A 119 -5.14 -19.91 -2.73
CA TYR A 119 -5.86 -20.38 -1.57
C TYR A 119 -7.28 -19.80 -1.43
N GLU A 120 -7.51 -18.57 -1.84
CA GLU A 120 -8.86 -17.98 -1.86
C GLU A 120 -9.85 -18.76 -2.74
N LYS A 121 -9.34 -19.50 -3.71
CA LYS A 121 -10.14 -20.42 -4.55
C LYS A 121 -10.48 -21.72 -3.84
N HIS A 122 -9.76 -22.06 -2.76
CA HIS A 122 -9.95 -23.32 -2.04
C HIS A 122 -11.23 -23.29 -1.17
N PRO A 123 -12.04 -24.37 -1.11
CA PRO A 123 -13.25 -24.43 -0.31
C PRO A 123 -13.03 -24.09 1.17
N ASP A 124 -11.94 -24.57 1.76
CA ASP A 124 -11.59 -24.37 3.18
C ASP A 124 -11.42 -22.87 3.54
N PHE A 125 -11.06 -22.03 2.59
CA PHE A 125 -10.91 -20.59 2.84
C PHE A 125 -12.25 -19.98 3.24
N LYS A 126 -13.30 -20.25 2.47
CA LYS A 126 -14.65 -19.74 2.74
C LYS A 126 -15.20 -20.28 4.06
N GLU A 127 -14.86 -21.52 4.39
CA GLU A 127 -15.30 -22.14 5.63
C GLU A 127 -14.62 -21.50 6.85
N LYS A 128 -13.30 -21.25 6.80
CA LYS A 128 -12.58 -20.55 7.87
C LYS A 128 -13.05 -19.11 8.08
N LEU A 129 -13.42 -18.40 7.01
CA LEU A 129 -14.05 -17.08 7.12
C LEU A 129 -15.41 -17.15 7.82
N LYS A 130 -16.25 -18.14 7.50
CA LYS A 130 -17.53 -18.35 8.18
C LYS A 130 -17.37 -18.69 9.67
N GLN A 131 -16.26 -19.32 10.06
CA GLN A 131 -15.88 -19.59 11.46
C GLN A 131 -15.41 -18.33 12.20
N GLY A 132 -15.41 -17.14 11.56
CA GLY A 132 -15.03 -15.88 12.17
C GLY A 132 -13.51 -15.66 12.26
N LYS A 133 -12.69 -16.46 11.60
CA LYS A 133 -11.25 -16.23 11.54
C LYS A 133 -10.96 -14.99 10.69
N SER A 134 -10.08 -14.13 11.18
CA SER A 134 -9.64 -12.97 10.41
C SER A 134 -8.76 -13.41 9.23
N TYR A 135 -8.81 -12.65 8.15
CA TYR A 135 -8.03 -12.91 6.96
C TYR A 135 -6.52 -13.07 7.23
N PRO A 136 -5.83 -12.20 8.00
CA PRO A 136 -4.41 -12.39 8.35
C PRO A 136 -4.16 -13.70 9.11
N ARG A 137 -5.08 -14.11 9.99
CA ARG A 137 -4.96 -15.37 10.74
C ARG A 137 -5.05 -16.59 9.84
N ILE A 138 -5.97 -16.56 8.86
CA ILE A 138 -6.10 -17.66 7.88
C ILE A 138 -4.81 -17.80 7.07
N LEU A 139 -4.21 -16.66 6.68
CA LEU A 139 -2.94 -16.66 5.95
C LEU A 139 -1.77 -17.18 6.76
N SER A 140 -1.66 -16.75 8.00
CA SER A 140 -0.63 -17.21 8.94
C SER A 140 -0.66 -18.75 9.10
N GLU A 141 -1.87 -19.30 9.26
CA GLU A 141 -2.07 -20.77 9.35
C GLU A 141 -1.66 -21.52 8.08
N LEU A 142 -1.69 -20.86 6.92
CA LEU A 142 -1.40 -21.49 5.63
C LEU A 142 0.03 -21.40 5.20
N THR A 143 0.63 -20.25 5.43
CA THR A 143 1.95 -19.95 4.90
C THR A 143 3.06 -20.32 5.87
N HIS A 144 2.74 -20.65 7.12
CA HIS A 144 3.69 -20.81 8.23
C HIS A 144 4.68 -19.64 8.36
N ASN A 145 4.28 -18.46 7.89
CA ASN A 145 5.12 -17.27 7.77
C ASN A 145 4.56 -16.12 8.60
N ASP A 146 4.47 -16.35 9.92
CA ASP A 146 3.87 -15.42 10.87
C ASP A 146 4.52 -14.05 10.87
N THR A 147 5.83 -13.98 10.67
CA THR A 147 6.60 -12.73 10.75
C THR A 147 6.24 -11.72 9.67
N LEU A 148 6.04 -12.14 8.43
CA LEU A 148 5.68 -11.24 7.33
C LEU A 148 4.25 -10.72 7.45
N LEU A 149 3.36 -11.54 8.00
CA LEU A 149 1.93 -11.26 8.12
C LEU A 149 1.54 -10.52 9.40
N GLN A 150 2.48 -10.30 10.33
CA GLN A 150 2.27 -9.48 11.52
C GLN A 150 2.46 -7.97 11.25
N SER A 151 3.09 -7.63 10.14
CA SER A 151 3.44 -6.25 9.80
C SER A 151 2.39 -5.63 8.88
N PRO A 152 1.72 -4.52 9.29
CA PRO A 152 0.61 -3.92 8.54
C PRO A 152 0.98 -3.53 7.11
N ASN A 153 2.19 -2.98 6.88
CA ASN A 153 2.59 -2.56 5.54
C ASN A 153 2.97 -3.75 4.65
N ASN A 154 3.48 -4.85 5.21
CA ASN A 154 3.65 -6.08 4.45
C ASN A 154 2.30 -6.63 3.98
N ILE A 155 1.28 -6.67 4.85
CA ILE A 155 -0.07 -7.12 4.50
C ILE A 155 -0.65 -6.24 3.39
N LEU A 156 -0.52 -4.92 3.51
CA LEU A 156 -0.99 -3.99 2.49
C LEU A 156 -0.23 -4.15 1.17
N GLY A 157 1.09 -4.33 1.23
CA GLY A 157 1.93 -4.62 0.06
C GLY A 157 1.52 -5.91 -0.65
N ILE A 158 1.20 -6.97 0.10
CA ILE A 158 0.67 -8.22 -0.43
C ILE A 158 -0.67 -7.97 -1.15
N SER A 159 -1.59 -7.19 -0.55
CA SER A 159 -2.86 -6.83 -1.20
C SER A 159 -2.65 -6.07 -2.52
N TYR A 160 -1.68 -5.15 -2.59
CA TYR A 160 -1.31 -4.49 -3.85
C TYR A 160 -0.80 -5.49 -4.88
N LEU A 161 0.13 -6.36 -4.51
CA LEU A 161 0.71 -7.36 -5.40
C LEU A 161 -0.34 -8.35 -5.91
N LYS A 162 -1.29 -8.75 -5.06
CA LYS A 162 -2.44 -9.57 -5.43
C LYS A 162 -3.32 -8.86 -6.46
N ALA A 163 -3.67 -7.61 -6.21
CA ALA A 163 -4.45 -6.80 -7.14
C ALA A 163 -3.71 -6.56 -8.47
N MET A 164 -2.39 -6.32 -8.44
CA MET A 164 -1.57 -6.18 -9.64
C MET A 164 -1.57 -7.46 -10.49
N GLN A 165 -1.40 -8.64 -9.89
CA GLN A 165 -1.45 -9.91 -10.63
C GLN A 165 -2.82 -10.15 -11.32
N GLN A 166 -3.89 -9.68 -10.70
CA GLN A 166 -5.25 -9.88 -11.22
C GLN A 166 -5.66 -8.84 -12.28
N PHE A 167 -5.31 -7.57 -12.08
CA PHE A 167 -5.87 -6.47 -12.85
C PHE A 167 -4.82 -5.70 -13.69
N ALA A 168 -3.55 -5.73 -13.30
CA ALA A 168 -2.49 -4.98 -13.97
C ALA A 168 -1.19 -5.78 -14.07
N PRO A 169 -1.18 -6.97 -14.71
CA PRO A 169 -0.03 -7.88 -14.74
C PRO A 169 1.20 -7.31 -15.46
N HIS A 170 1.04 -6.26 -16.25
CA HIS A 170 2.14 -5.55 -16.92
C HIS A 170 2.83 -4.52 -16.03
N MET A 171 2.21 -4.13 -14.93
CA MET A 171 2.73 -3.14 -14.01
C MET A 171 3.81 -3.75 -13.11
N SER A 172 4.92 -3.04 -12.91
CA SER A 172 6.00 -3.48 -12.03
C SER A 172 5.79 -3.03 -10.60
N ALA A 173 6.38 -3.73 -9.64
CA ALA A 173 6.35 -3.36 -8.23
C ALA A 173 7.75 -3.02 -7.71
N LEU A 174 7.81 -2.06 -6.79
CA LEU A 174 9.00 -1.67 -6.04
C LEU A 174 8.65 -1.59 -4.56
N THR A 175 9.46 -2.19 -3.70
CA THR A 175 9.31 -2.01 -2.25
C THR A 175 10.48 -1.24 -1.66
N ILE A 176 10.16 -0.32 -0.76
CA ILE A 176 11.11 0.48 0.00
C ILE A 176 11.07 0.01 1.45
N LYS A 177 12.25 -0.31 2.01
CA LYS A 177 12.33 -0.65 3.43
C LYS A 177 11.91 0.54 4.27
N ARG A 178 10.99 0.32 5.19
CA ARG A 178 10.62 1.34 6.17
C ARG A 178 11.75 1.48 7.19
N GLU A 179 12.27 2.69 7.32
CA GLU A 179 13.20 3.09 8.36
C GLU A 179 12.44 4.01 9.33
N GLY A 180 12.59 3.81 10.63
CA GLY A 180 11.94 4.64 11.65
C GLY A 180 11.06 3.88 12.63
N SER A 181 10.33 4.62 13.48
CA SER A 181 9.55 4.12 14.61
C SER A 181 8.49 3.10 14.21
N LEU A 182 8.32 2.07 15.01
CA LEU A 182 7.23 1.11 14.90
C LEU A 182 5.88 1.83 15.02
N HIS A 183 4.87 1.39 14.26
CA HIS A 183 3.48 1.79 14.49
C HIS A 183 3.13 1.55 15.97
N HIS A 184 2.65 2.60 16.67
CA HIS A 184 2.33 2.63 18.11
C HIS A 184 3.47 2.94 19.08
N GLN A 185 4.60 3.49 18.65
CA GLN A 185 5.52 4.10 19.62
C GLN A 185 4.90 5.35 20.23
N THR A 186 4.75 5.35 21.56
CA THR A 186 4.29 6.52 22.34
C THR A 186 5.41 7.52 22.65
N VAL A 187 6.64 7.20 22.29
CA VAL A 187 7.83 8.04 22.49
C VAL A 187 8.28 8.61 21.15
N ILE A 188 8.36 9.93 21.07
CA ILE A 188 8.91 10.65 19.91
C ILE A 188 10.42 10.50 19.96
N ASP A 189 11.00 9.77 19.02
CA ASP A 189 12.45 9.71 18.83
C ASP A 189 12.88 10.88 17.95
N HIS A 190 13.56 11.86 18.54
CA HIS A 190 14.01 13.08 17.87
C HIS A 190 15.14 12.86 16.85
N HIS A 191 15.65 11.64 16.68
CA HIS A 191 16.74 11.33 15.74
C HIS A 191 16.26 10.94 14.33
N HIS A 192 14.94 10.87 14.08
CA HIS A 192 14.38 10.43 12.79
C HIS A 192 13.43 11.43 12.12
N PHE A 193 13.56 12.73 12.42
CA PHE A 193 12.80 13.80 11.77
C PHE A 193 13.70 14.74 10.98
#